data_a4c6dad8ea634204c51e542ebcdbca3f
#
_entry.id   a4c6dad8ea634204c51e542ebcdbca3f
#
_cell.length_a   1.000
_cell.length_b   1.000
_cell.length_c   1.000
_cell.angle_alpha   90.00
_cell.angle_beta   90.00
_cell.angle_gamma   90.00
#
_symmetry.space_group_name_H-M   'P 1'
#
loop_
_entity.id
_entity.type
_entity.pdbx_description
1 polymer ?
#
loop_
_entity_poly.entity_id
_entity_poly.type
_entity_poly.pdbx_seq_one_letter_code
_entity_poly.pdbx_strand_id
1 'polypeptide(L)'
;MKRSTFAGTVVLVVILAAFVCISRNAAAQAAKPATPKTVAAPAANLTSQQSAALKLAWDNLLRGYEDLKSTPPDVKGDTSRLEGHISEAMNLLHQVDPAHIQSAPANIPIMDKGHNRAFILNAVKGHLDKARNVIEGAKVNNSNVAEALKNVAMAEQELAAAGAAAPVK
;
A
#
# COMPACT_ATOMS: atom_id res chain seq x y z
N MET A 1 65.29 11.93 -28.49
CA MET A 1 65.10 13.26 -29.12
C MET A 1 63.71 13.33 -29.72
N LYS A 2 63.00 14.34 -29.48
CA LYS A 2 61.78 14.99 -29.99
C LYS A 2 60.62 14.95 -28.98
N ARG A 3 60.48 16.08 -28.34
CA ARG A 3 59.31 16.53 -27.55
C ARG A 3 58.21 16.93 -28.53
N SER A 4 56.97 16.55 -28.28
CA SER A 4 55.80 17.18 -28.90
C SER A 4 54.80 17.51 -27.80
N THR A 5 54.72 18.79 -27.51
CA THR A 5 53.74 19.47 -26.69
C THR A 5 52.46 19.64 -27.52
N PHE A 6 51.32 19.14 -27.01
CA PHE A 6 50.02 19.55 -27.53
C PHE A 6 49.29 20.32 -26.44
N ALA A 7 49.19 21.63 -26.68
CA ALA A 7 48.34 22.53 -25.94
C ALA A 7 46.90 22.36 -26.45
N GLY A 8 46.00 21.89 -25.62
CA GLY A 8 44.56 21.79 -25.89
C GLY A 8 43.80 22.87 -25.12
N THR A 9 43.25 23.78 -25.87
CA THR A 9 42.52 24.97 -25.50
C THR A 9 41.29 24.65 -24.68
N VAL A 10 41.18 25.19 -23.45
CA VAL A 10 39.99 25.17 -22.63
C VAL A 10 39.09 26.32 -23.09
N VAL A 11 37.97 26.00 -23.71
CA VAL A 11 36.90 26.97 -24.03
C VAL A 11 35.95 27.03 -22.84
N LEU A 12 36.07 28.08 -22.05
CA LEU A 12 35.19 28.43 -20.95
C LEU A 12 33.98 29.17 -21.51
N VAL A 13 32.82 28.52 -21.67
CA VAL A 13 31.57 29.17 -22.03
C VAL A 13 30.90 29.63 -20.74
N VAL A 14 31.03 30.93 -20.43
CA VAL A 14 30.26 31.57 -19.34
C VAL A 14 28.92 32.00 -19.91
N ILE A 15 27.87 31.29 -19.56
CA ILE A 15 26.48 31.70 -19.83
C ILE A 15 26.02 32.55 -18.62
N LEU A 16 26.01 33.88 -18.82
CA LEU A 16 25.41 34.84 -17.90
C LEU A 16 23.90 34.83 -18.13
N ALA A 17 23.14 34.12 -17.28
CA ALA A 17 21.68 34.23 -17.24
C ALA A 17 21.31 35.29 -16.19
N ALA A 18 20.88 36.45 -16.68
CA ALA A 18 20.36 37.54 -15.85
C ALA A 18 19.02 37.10 -15.22
N PHE A 19 19.02 36.85 -13.90
CA PHE A 19 17.81 36.67 -13.12
C PHE A 19 17.17 38.04 -12.86
N VAL A 20 16.10 38.34 -13.58
CA VAL A 20 15.23 39.46 -13.27
C VAL A 20 14.37 39.06 -12.07
N CYS A 21 14.70 39.62 -10.91
CA CYS A 21 13.86 39.52 -9.71
C CYS A 21 12.59 40.35 -9.93
N ILE A 22 11.48 39.72 -10.29
CA ILE A 22 10.15 40.28 -10.18
C ILE A 22 9.58 39.83 -8.83
N SER A 23 9.76 40.69 -7.82
CA SER A 23 9.06 40.57 -6.54
C SER A 23 7.56 40.83 -6.78
N ARG A 24 6.76 39.79 -6.92
CA ARG A 24 5.31 39.87 -6.73
C ARG A 24 4.98 39.18 -5.42
N ASN A 25 4.80 40.01 -4.39
CA ASN A 25 4.04 39.64 -3.19
C ASN A 25 2.60 39.36 -3.62
N ALA A 26 2.31 38.11 -4.00
CA ALA A 26 0.97 37.58 -4.00
C ALA A 26 0.87 36.71 -2.74
N ALA A 27 0.07 37.17 -1.78
CA ALA A 27 -0.35 36.36 -0.65
C ALA A 27 -0.98 35.06 -1.17
N ALA A 28 -0.17 34.01 -1.23
CA ALA A 28 -0.66 32.66 -1.49
C ALA A 28 -1.41 32.22 -0.23
N GLN A 29 -2.73 32.45 -0.21
CA GLN A 29 -3.60 31.64 0.63
C GLN A 29 -3.30 30.21 0.30
N ALA A 30 -2.69 29.50 1.26
CA ALA A 30 -2.51 28.06 1.21
C ALA A 30 -3.91 27.43 1.09
N ALA A 31 -4.31 27.13 -0.12
CA ALA A 31 -5.46 26.28 -0.37
C ALA A 31 -5.13 24.94 0.28
N LYS A 32 -5.77 24.67 1.42
CA LYS A 32 -5.79 23.34 2.05
C LYS A 32 -6.07 22.34 0.94
N PRO A 33 -5.20 21.33 0.71
CA PRO A 33 -5.49 20.36 -0.33
C PRO A 33 -6.84 19.74 -0.01
N ALA A 34 -7.78 19.91 -0.93
CA ALA A 34 -9.08 19.28 -0.84
C ALA A 34 -8.81 17.77 -0.85
N THR A 35 -9.06 17.14 0.28
CA THR A 35 -9.14 15.69 0.37
C THR A 35 -10.09 15.26 -0.75
N PRO A 36 -9.70 14.36 -1.66
CA PRO A 36 -10.62 13.87 -2.67
C PRO A 36 -11.80 13.26 -1.91
N LYS A 37 -12.98 13.87 -2.04
CA LYS A 37 -14.23 13.26 -1.60
C LYS A 37 -14.35 11.95 -2.38
N THR A 38 -13.98 10.85 -1.73
CA THR A 38 -14.32 9.52 -2.22
C THR A 38 -15.83 9.49 -2.29
N VAL A 39 -16.37 9.64 -3.49
CA VAL A 39 -17.80 9.46 -3.73
C VAL A 39 -18.04 7.99 -3.42
N ALA A 40 -18.70 7.71 -2.30
CA ALA A 40 -19.08 6.38 -1.95
C ALA A 40 -19.89 5.81 -3.12
N ALA A 41 -19.34 4.78 -3.77
CA ALA A 41 -20.11 4.04 -4.77
C ALA A 41 -21.40 3.55 -4.10
N PRO A 42 -22.56 3.61 -4.78
CA PRO A 42 -23.81 3.15 -4.19
C PRO A 42 -23.64 1.71 -3.72
N ALA A 43 -24.19 1.41 -2.54
CA ALA A 43 -24.15 0.06 -1.98
C ALA A 43 -24.63 -0.93 -3.06
N ALA A 44 -23.79 -1.90 -3.37
CA ALA A 44 -24.09 -2.87 -4.42
C ALA A 44 -25.28 -3.73 -3.98
N ASN A 45 -26.23 -4.02 -4.90
CA ASN A 45 -27.24 -5.02 -4.64
C ASN A 45 -26.59 -6.42 -4.68
N LEU A 46 -26.00 -6.82 -3.55
CA LEU A 46 -25.31 -8.09 -3.40
C LEU A 46 -26.32 -9.22 -3.15
N THR A 47 -26.08 -10.37 -3.74
CA THR A 47 -26.74 -11.59 -3.28
C THR A 47 -26.16 -12.01 -1.92
N SER A 48 -26.93 -12.77 -1.14
CA SER A 48 -26.45 -13.30 0.17
C SER A 48 -25.14 -14.10 0.02
N GLN A 49 -24.98 -14.82 -1.10
CA GLN A 49 -23.74 -15.56 -1.39
C GLN A 49 -22.55 -14.62 -1.65
N GLN A 50 -22.78 -13.54 -2.40
CA GLN A 50 -21.73 -12.53 -2.65
C GLN A 50 -21.32 -11.81 -1.38
N SER A 51 -22.30 -11.40 -0.55
CA SER A 51 -22.03 -10.79 0.75
C SER A 51 -21.22 -11.72 1.65
N ALA A 52 -21.61 -12.99 1.77
CA ALA A 52 -20.86 -13.98 2.55
C ALA A 52 -19.44 -14.20 2.01
N ALA A 53 -19.25 -14.21 0.69
CA ALA A 53 -17.94 -14.34 0.08
C ALA A 53 -17.05 -13.11 0.39
N LEU A 54 -17.56 -11.88 0.22
CA LEU A 54 -16.81 -10.68 0.54
C LEU A 54 -16.44 -10.61 2.02
N LYS A 55 -17.35 -11.03 2.92
CA LYS A 55 -17.04 -11.13 4.34
C LYS A 55 -15.93 -12.15 4.62
N LEU A 56 -15.98 -13.32 4.00
CA LEU A 56 -14.93 -14.33 4.13
C LEU A 56 -13.56 -13.82 3.63
N ALA A 57 -13.56 -13.05 2.55
CA ALA A 57 -12.35 -12.40 2.07
C ALA A 57 -11.82 -11.39 3.08
N TRP A 58 -12.70 -10.55 3.62
CA TRP A 58 -12.35 -9.59 4.67
C TRP A 58 -11.80 -10.28 5.92
N ASP A 59 -12.41 -11.38 6.38
CA ASP A 59 -11.92 -12.17 7.52
C ASP A 59 -10.51 -12.73 7.27
N ASN A 60 -10.18 -13.11 6.04
CA ASN A 60 -8.81 -13.53 5.69
C ASN A 60 -7.85 -12.33 5.71
N LEU A 61 -8.21 -11.19 5.13
CA LEU A 61 -7.40 -9.98 5.19
C LEU A 61 -7.15 -9.54 6.63
N LEU A 62 -8.17 -9.59 7.49
CA LEU A 62 -8.05 -9.27 8.90
C LEU A 62 -7.00 -10.16 9.58
N ARG A 63 -7.02 -11.46 9.37
CA ARG A 63 -6.03 -12.38 9.96
C ARG A 63 -4.60 -12.04 9.54
N GLY A 64 -4.39 -11.79 8.24
CA GLY A 64 -3.08 -11.35 7.75
C GLY A 64 -2.63 -10.01 8.34
N TYR A 65 -3.57 -9.08 8.49
CA TYR A 65 -3.34 -7.78 9.10
C TYR A 65 -3.00 -7.92 10.60
N GLU A 66 -3.73 -8.77 11.32
CA GLU A 66 -3.48 -9.06 12.74
C GLU A 66 -2.11 -9.72 12.95
N ASP A 67 -1.72 -10.67 12.10
CA ASP A 67 -0.40 -11.30 12.17
C ASP A 67 0.73 -10.28 12.00
N LEU A 68 0.58 -9.32 11.09
CA LEU A 68 1.56 -8.23 10.92
C LEU A 68 1.55 -7.25 12.09
N LYS A 69 0.37 -6.74 12.46
CA LYS A 69 0.24 -5.70 13.49
C LYS A 69 0.59 -6.18 14.88
N SER A 70 0.27 -7.44 15.20
CA SER A 70 0.60 -8.03 16.50
C SER A 70 2.07 -8.43 16.63
N THR A 71 2.82 -8.50 15.52
CA THR A 71 4.24 -8.89 15.53
C THR A 71 5.12 -7.69 15.88
N PRO A 72 6.11 -7.86 16.80
CA PRO A 72 7.06 -6.81 17.12
C PRO A 72 7.84 -6.32 15.89
N PRO A 73 8.13 -5.00 15.79
CA PRO A 73 8.81 -4.41 14.61
C PRO A 73 10.19 -4.98 14.32
N ASP A 74 10.94 -5.35 15.34
CA ASP A 74 12.26 -5.97 15.24
C ASP A 74 12.20 -7.38 14.61
N VAL A 75 11.07 -8.07 14.77
CA VAL A 75 10.83 -9.40 14.15
C VAL A 75 10.35 -9.26 12.71
N LYS A 76 9.33 -8.44 12.46
CA LYS A 76 8.72 -8.34 11.12
C LYS A 76 9.49 -7.44 10.14
N GLY A 77 10.28 -6.49 10.63
CA GLY A 77 10.91 -5.44 9.84
C GLY A 77 9.89 -4.39 9.35
N ASP A 78 10.26 -3.61 8.32
CA ASP A 78 9.34 -2.63 7.74
C ASP A 78 8.30 -3.32 6.85
N THR A 79 7.08 -3.35 7.35
CA THR A 79 5.88 -3.89 6.66
C THR A 79 4.78 -2.84 6.52
N SER A 80 5.10 -1.56 6.72
CA SER A 80 4.11 -0.49 6.76
C SER A 80 3.29 -0.34 5.48
N ARG A 81 3.91 -0.52 4.31
CA ARG A 81 3.22 -0.48 3.02
C ARG A 81 2.30 -1.68 2.83
N LEU A 82 2.80 -2.87 3.16
CA LEU A 82 2.01 -4.10 3.13
C LEU A 82 0.77 -3.97 4.02
N GLU A 83 0.94 -3.51 5.25
CA GLU A 83 -0.16 -3.24 6.19
C GLU A 83 -1.15 -2.20 5.63
N GLY A 84 -0.64 -1.14 5.00
CA GLY A 84 -1.45 -0.11 4.35
C GLY A 84 -2.35 -0.66 3.26
N HIS A 85 -1.81 -1.47 2.35
CA HIS A 85 -2.58 -2.08 1.27
C HIS A 85 -3.64 -3.07 1.79
N ILE A 86 -3.32 -3.88 2.80
CA ILE A 86 -4.30 -4.78 3.42
C ILE A 86 -5.44 -3.98 4.07
N SER A 87 -5.12 -2.96 4.84
CA SER A 87 -6.11 -2.09 5.49
C SER A 87 -7.02 -1.39 4.48
N GLU A 88 -6.47 -0.89 3.38
CA GLU A 88 -7.24 -0.24 2.32
C GLU A 88 -8.18 -1.24 1.63
N ALA A 89 -7.71 -2.44 1.31
CA ALA A 89 -8.56 -3.49 0.74
C ALA A 89 -9.73 -3.82 1.68
N MET A 90 -9.49 -3.93 2.98
CA MET A 90 -10.53 -4.18 3.98
C MET A 90 -11.57 -3.05 4.02
N ASN A 91 -11.14 -1.79 3.99
CA ASN A 91 -12.02 -0.63 4.00
C ASN A 91 -12.86 -0.53 2.72
N LEU A 92 -12.30 -0.88 1.57
CA LEU A 92 -13.03 -0.93 0.31
C LEU A 92 -14.12 -2.00 0.33
N LEU A 93 -13.84 -3.19 0.87
CA LEU A 93 -14.86 -4.23 1.06
C LEU A 93 -15.95 -3.80 2.04
N HIS A 94 -15.59 -3.12 3.14
CA HIS A 94 -16.58 -2.51 4.05
C HIS A 94 -17.50 -1.52 3.34
N GLN A 95 -16.96 -0.66 2.45
CA GLN A 95 -17.77 0.30 1.69
C GLN A 95 -18.78 -0.38 0.74
N VAL A 96 -18.50 -1.61 0.31
CA VAL A 96 -19.40 -2.39 -0.57
C VAL A 96 -20.53 -3.03 0.24
N ASP A 97 -20.25 -3.52 1.43
CA ASP A 97 -21.22 -4.21 2.30
C ASP A 97 -21.08 -3.80 3.77
N PRO A 98 -21.40 -2.55 4.12
CA PRO A 98 -21.23 -2.04 5.48
C PRO A 98 -22.16 -2.71 6.52
N ALA A 99 -23.19 -3.42 6.05
CA ALA A 99 -24.10 -4.13 6.95
C ALA A 99 -23.48 -5.43 7.52
N HIS A 100 -22.57 -6.06 6.79
CA HIS A 100 -21.99 -7.35 7.17
C HIS A 100 -20.47 -7.32 7.33
N ILE A 101 -19.79 -6.28 6.86
CA ILE A 101 -18.34 -6.13 6.91
C ILE A 101 -17.99 -4.91 7.75
N GLN A 102 -17.04 -5.05 8.67
CA GLN A 102 -16.54 -3.96 9.49
C GLN A 102 -15.41 -3.20 8.81
N SER A 103 -15.11 -1.98 9.26
CA SER A 103 -13.90 -1.27 8.87
C SER A 103 -12.65 -1.96 9.45
N ALA A 104 -11.48 -1.72 8.84
CA ALA A 104 -10.23 -2.23 9.36
C ALA A 104 -9.98 -1.72 10.80
N PRO A 105 -9.55 -2.59 11.74
CA PRO A 105 -9.30 -2.18 13.11
C PRO A 105 -8.10 -1.23 13.19
N ALA A 106 -8.26 -0.13 13.94
CA ALA A 106 -7.20 0.87 14.10
C ALA A 106 -6.08 0.40 15.06
N ASN A 107 -6.43 -0.37 16.08
CA ASN A 107 -5.52 -0.78 17.15
C ASN A 107 -5.53 -2.29 17.32
N ILE A 108 -4.38 -2.91 17.12
CA ILE A 108 -4.13 -4.32 17.40
C ILE A 108 -2.98 -4.39 18.39
N PRO A 109 -3.14 -5.05 19.53
CA PRO A 109 -2.08 -5.17 20.52
C PRO A 109 -0.89 -5.96 19.96
N ILE A 110 0.31 -5.49 20.23
CA ILE A 110 1.53 -6.23 19.91
C ILE A 110 1.66 -7.39 20.87
N MET A 111 1.84 -8.59 20.35
CA MET A 111 2.04 -9.81 21.13
C MET A 111 3.25 -10.55 20.59
N ASP A 112 4.20 -10.84 21.46
CA ASP A 112 5.29 -11.75 21.10
C ASP A 112 4.77 -13.19 21.11
N LYS A 113 4.55 -13.73 19.91
CA LYS A 113 4.11 -15.11 19.71
C LYS A 113 5.28 -16.08 19.53
N GLY A 114 6.53 -15.60 19.66
CA GLY A 114 7.74 -16.41 19.46
C GLY A 114 7.93 -16.87 18.00
N HIS A 115 7.22 -16.29 17.04
CA HIS A 115 7.33 -16.63 15.63
C HIS A 115 8.45 -15.84 14.96
N ASN A 116 9.19 -16.50 14.06
CA ASN A 116 10.17 -15.82 13.23
C ASN A 116 9.49 -15.13 12.03
N ARG A 117 10.21 -14.18 11.42
CA ARG A 117 9.74 -13.39 10.27
C ARG A 117 9.21 -14.25 9.13
N ALA A 118 9.94 -15.30 8.75
CA ALA A 118 9.56 -16.17 7.63
C ALA A 118 8.22 -16.87 7.87
N PHE A 119 7.98 -17.34 9.09
CA PHE A 119 6.71 -17.93 9.47
C PHE A 119 5.55 -16.94 9.31
N ILE A 120 5.73 -15.72 9.82
CA ILE A 120 4.71 -14.67 9.76
C ILE A 120 4.41 -14.28 8.31
N LEU A 121 5.44 -13.99 7.50
CA LEU A 121 5.25 -13.62 6.10
C LEU A 121 4.59 -14.73 5.29
N ASN A 122 4.89 -16.01 5.58
CA ASN A 122 4.21 -17.15 4.94
C ASN A 122 2.74 -17.27 5.36
N ALA A 123 2.41 -17.02 6.63
CA ALA A 123 1.02 -17.00 7.09
C ALA A 123 0.23 -15.89 6.39
N VAL A 124 0.78 -14.68 6.35
CA VAL A 124 0.20 -13.53 5.64
C VAL A 124 -0.02 -13.84 4.16
N LYS A 125 0.96 -14.47 3.49
CA LYS A 125 0.81 -14.91 2.10
C LYS A 125 -0.40 -15.82 1.92
N GLY A 126 -0.53 -16.83 2.78
CA GLY A 126 -1.66 -17.76 2.72
C GLY A 126 -3.01 -17.07 2.94
N HIS A 127 -3.07 -16.01 3.75
CA HIS A 127 -4.27 -15.22 3.95
C HIS A 127 -4.58 -14.33 2.74
N LEU A 128 -3.60 -13.68 2.12
CA LEU A 128 -3.78 -12.87 0.91
C LEU A 128 -4.24 -13.72 -0.27
N ASP A 129 -3.60 -14.89 -0.52
CA ASP A 129 -3.99 -15.81 -1.57
C ASP A 129 -5.46 -16.26 -1.42
N LYS A 130 -5.89 -16.57 -0.19
CA LYS A 130 -7.30 -16.95 0.08
C LYS A 130 -8.25 -15.78 -0.15
N ALA A 131 -7.92 -14.59 0.34
CA ALA A 131 -8.75 -13.40 0.15
C ALA A 131 -8.93 -13.10 -1.34
N ARG A 132 -7.86 -13.10 -2.13
CA ARG A 132 -7.90 -12.91 -3.58
C ARG A 132 -8.86 -13.90 -4.24
N ASN A 133 -8.63 -15.20 -4.03
CA ASN A 133 -9.43 -16.25 -4.67
C ASN A 133 -10.92 -16.11 -4.34
N VAL A 134 -11.25 -15.73 -3.11
CA VAL A 134 -12.64 -15.55 -2.67
C VAL A 134 -13.26 -14.31 -3.34
N ILE A 135 -12.53 -13.18 -3.41
CA ILE A 135 -13.05 -11.96 -4.07
C ILE A 135 -13.28 -12.20 -5.56
N GLU A 136 -12.33 -12.85 -6.25
CA GLU A 136 -12.45 -13.18 -7.67
C GLU A 136 -13.62 -14.15 -7.91
N GLY A 137 -13.79 -15.15 -7.04
CA GLY A 137 -14.88 -16.12 -7.10
C GLY A 137 -16.27 -15.52 -6.84
N ALA A 138 -16.36 -14.44 -6.10
CA ALA A 138 -17.62 -13.75 -5.79
C ALA A 138 -18.25 -13.06 -7.01
N LYS A 139 -17.47 -12.76 -8.04
CA LYS A 139 -17.90 -12.13 -9.32
C LYS A 139 -18.78 -10.90 -9.11
N VAL A 140 -18.41 -10.06 -8.15
CA VAL A 140 -19.11 -8.80 -7.83
C VAL A 140 -18.62 -7.71 -8.79
N ASN A 141 -19.53 -7.19 -9.60
CA ASN A 141 -19.22 -6.06 -10.49
C ASN A 141 -19.37 -4.73 -9.73
N ASN A 142 -18.32 -4.31 -9.03
CA ASN A 142 -18.28 -3.09 -8.25
C ASN A 142 -16.83 -2.51 -8.28
N SER A 143 -16.72 -1.20 -8.46
CA SER A 143 -15.41 -0.52 -8.54
C SER A 143 -14.58 -0.69 -7.28
N ASN A 144 -15.20 -0.66 -6.09
CA ASN A 144 -14.48 -0.84 -4.83
C ASN A 144 -13.95 -2.28 -4.67
N VAL A 145 -14.68 -3.29 -5.19
CA VAL A 145 -14.20 -4.68 -5.22
C VAL A 145 -12.99 -4.82 -6.16
N ALA A 146 -13.04 -4.18 -7.32
CA ALA A 146 -11.90 -4.17 -8.24
C ALA A 146 -10.67 -3.46 -7.64
N GLU A 147 -10.87 -2.35 -6.95
CA GLU A 147 -9.77 -1.64 -6.28
C GLU A 147 -9.27 -2.40 -5.03
N ALA A 148 -10.15 -3.12 -4.31
CA ALA A 148 -9.73 -4.03 -3.24
C ALA A 148 -8.82 -5.16 -3.78
N LEU A 149 -9.17 -5.79 -4.90
CA LEU A 149 -8.31 -6.78 -5.57
C LEU A 149 -6.95 -6.21 -5.96
N LYS A 150 -6.91 -4.98 -6.46
CA LYS A 150 -5.66 -4.30 -6.79
C LYS A 150 -4.80 -4.06 -5.55
N ASN A 151 -5.40 -3.64 -4.44
CA ASN A 151 -4.68 -3.48 -3.17
C ASN A 151 -4.16 -4.83 -2.64
N VAL A 152 -4.92 -5.92 -2.76
CA VAL A 152 -4.43 -7.27 -2.44
C VAL A 152 -3.21 -7.63 -3.30
N ALA A 153 -3.24 -7.36 -4.60
CA ALA A 153 -2.10 -7.61 -5.48
C ALA A 153 -0.87 -6.77 -5.11
N MET A 154 -1.06 -5.50 -4.73
CA MET A 154 0.02 -4.64 -4.23
C MET A 154 0.57 -5.16 -2.89
N ALA A 155 -0.29 -5.63 -1.99
CA ALA A 155 0.13 -6.27 -0.75
C ALA A 155 1.00 -7.51 -1.00
N GLU A 156 0.67 -8.35 -1.97
CA GLU A 156 1.47 -9.50 -2.35
C GLU A 156 2.85 -9.12 -2.93
N GLN A 157 2.92 -8.01 -3.69
CA GLN A 157 4.20 -7.49 -4.18
C GLN A 157 5.09 -6.98 -3.04
N GLU A 158 4.53 -6.21 -2.10
CA GLU A 158 5.27 -5.74 -0.92
C GLU A 158 5.69 -6.90 -0.03
N LEU A 159 4.85 -7.93 0.10
CA LEU A 159 5.17 -9.15 0.84
C LEU A 159 6.35 -9.90 0.21
N ALA A 160 6.38 -10.03 -1.11
CA ALA A 160 7.50 -10.64 -1.84
C ALA A 160 8.80 -9.85 -1.64
N ALA A 161 8.73 -8.52 -1.69
CA ALA A 161 9.86 -7.63 -1.42
C ALA A 161 10.35 -7.78 0.04
N ALA A 162 9.44 -7.83 1.01
CA ALA A 162 9.76 -8.06 2.41
C ALA A 162 10.40 -9.43 2.65
N GLY A 163 9.95 -10.47 1.96
CA GLY A 163 10.53 -11.82 2.04
C GLY A 163 11.93 -11.93 1.42
N ALA A 164 12.22 -11.13 0.39
CA ALA A 164 13.53 -11.09 -0.25
C ALA A 164 14.57 -10.27 0.54
N ALA A 165 14.13 -9.35 1.41
CA ALA A 165 15.04 -8.60 2.28
C ALA A 165 15.73 -9.54 3.29
N ALA A 166 17.06 -9.44 3.39
CA ALA A 166 17.84 -10.26 4.32
C ALA A 166 17.31 -10.13 5.76
N PRO A 167 17.32 -11.21 6.55
CA PRO A 167 16.92 -11.13 7.95
C PRO A 167 17.80 -10.12 8.67
N VAL A 168 17.18 -9.23 9.43
CA VAL A 168 17.88 -8.33 10.34
C VAL A 168 18.62 -9.23 11.34
N LYS A 169 19.97 -9.12 11.34
CA LYS A 169 20.82 -9.89 12.26
C LYS A 169 20.71 -9.31 13.66
#